data_7786cc08ccdb8f8230add7c2efa97b8f
#
_entry.id   7786cc08ccdb8f8230add7c2efa97b8f
#
_cell.length_a   1.000
_cell.length_b   1.000
_cell.length_c   1.000
_cell.angle_alpha   90.00
_cell.angle_beta   90.00
_cell.angle_gamma   90.00
#
_symmetry.space_group_name_H-M   'P 1'
#
loop_
_entity.id
_entity.type
_entity.pdbx_description
1 polymer ?
#
loop_
_entity_poly.entity_id
_entity_poly.type
_entity_poly.pdbx_seq_one_letter_code
_entity_poly.pdbx_strand_id
1 'polypeptide(L)'
;MELSKNPKCIYKEVDNIGVILEPESGKFIELNKTALIIWNMLDKTNNLTDLKNKLFEMYETTESIEQDVNVFINNALKANIIKKLG
;
A
#
# COMPACT_ATOMS: atom_id res chain seq x y z
N MET A 1 -12.40 6.76 -3.80
CA MET A 1 -11.71 6.71 -2.49
C MET A 1 -10.31 7.27 -2.62
N GLU A 2 -9.99 8.23 -1.82
CA GLU A 2 -8.64 8.78 -1.77
C GLU A 2 -7.90 8.27 -0.54
N LEU A 3 -6.61 8.01 -0.70
CA LEU A 3 -5.76 7.42 0.31
C LEU A 3 -4.53 8.28 0.53
N SER A 4 -4.02 8.27 1.74
CA SER A 4 -2.81 9.00 2.10
C SER A 4 -1.96 8.15 3.02
N LYS A 5 -0.66 8.19 2.84
CA LYS A 5 0.28 7.54 3.76
C LYS A 5 0.23 8.25 5.11
N ASN A 6 0.32 7.49 6.20
CA ASN A 6 0.51 8.06 7.52
C ASN A 6 1.97 8.58 7.58
N PRO A 7 2.18 9.90 7.75
CA PRO A 7 3.53 10.46 7.70
C PRO A 7 4.42 10.06 8.88
N LYS A 8 3.84 9.51 9.93
CA LYS A 8 4.59 9.03 11.09
C LYS A 8 5.17 7.64 10.88
N CYS A 9 4.70 6.92 9.87
CA CYS A 9 5.17 5.57 9.60
C CYS A 9 6.61 5.55 9.11
N ILE A 10 7.33 4.49 9.48
CA ILE A 10 8.72 4.30 9.14
C ILE A 10 8.83 3.14 8.17
N TYR A 11 9.42 3.39 7.00
CA TYR A 11 9.73 2.35 6.04
C TYR A 11 11.17 1.91 6.20
N LYS A 12 11.37 0.60 6.24
CA LYS A 12 12.71 0.00 6.24
C LYS A 12 12.74 -1.19 5.31
N GLU A 13 13.91 -1.44 4.74
CA GLU A 13 14.14 -2.64 3.96
C GLU A 13 15.08 -3.55 4.76
N VAL A 14 14.63 -4.79 4.99
CA VAL A 14 15.38 -5.79 5.74
C VAL A 14 15.45 -7.05 4.88
N ASP A 15 16.66 -7.45 4.48
CA ASP A 15 16.90 -8.64 3.64
C ASP A 15 16.05 -8.63 2.36
N ASN A 16 15.98 -7.47 1.69
CA ASN A 16 15.20 -7.25 0.48
C ASN A 16 13.67 -7.31 0.68
N ILE A 17 13.22 -7.25 1.93
CA ILE A 17 11.81 -7.19 2.26
C ILE A 17 11.50 -5.80 2.81
N GLY A 18 10.51 -5.14 2.22
CA GLY A 18 10.02 -3.86 2.73
C GLY A 18 9.15 -4.07 3.96
N VAL A 19 9.37 -3.28 4.98
CA VAL A 19 8.59 -3.31 6.21
C VAL A 19 8.17 -1.89 6.56
N ILE A 20 6.91 -1.71 6.89
CA ILE A 20 6.39 -0.42 7.34
C ILE A 20 5.96 -0.58 8.80
N LEU A 21 6.51 0.26 9.65
CA LEU A 21 6.17 0.30 11.08
C LEU A 21 5.33 1.54 11.39
N GLU A 22 4.24 1.33 12.10
CA GLU A 22 3.45 2.41 12.68
C GLU A 22 3.87 2.56 14.15
N PRO A 23 4.55 3.67 14.52
CA PRO A 23 5.22 3.76 15.82
C PRO A 23 4.28 3.95 17.02
N GLU A 24 3.09 4.51 16.82
CA GLU A 24 2.17 4.73 17.92
C GLU A 24 1.58 3.42 18.46
N SER A 25 1.24 2.51 17.58
CA SER A 25 0.65 1.22 17.96
C SER A 25 1.67 0.10 18.01
N GLY A 26 2.85 0.29 17.41
CA GLY A 26 3.83 -0.75 17.25
C GLY A 26 3.48 -1.78 16.18
N LYS A 27 2.41 -1.57 15.44
CA LYS A 27 2.02 -2.46 14.35
C LYS A 27 2.94 -2.30 13.17
N PHE A 28 3.15 -3.38 12.45
CA PHE A 28 3.96 -3.35 11.23
C PHE A 28 3.35 -4.28 10.18
N ILE A 29 3.69 -4.01 8.92
CA ILE A 29 3.35 -4.90 7.82
C ILE A 29 4.57 -5.15 6.97
N GLU A 30 4.68 -6.37 6.44
CA GLU A 30 5.70 -6.70 5.45
C GLU A 30 5.10 -6.47 4.07
N LEU A 31 5.92 -5.94 3.17
CA LEU A 31 5.50 -5.65 1.80
C LEU A 31 6.08 -6.69 0.86
N ASN A 32 5.21 -7.44 0.18
CA ASN A 32 5.66 -8.23 -0.94
C ASN A 32 5.90 -7.29 -2.14
N LYS A 33 6.30 -7.84 -3.27
CA LYS A 33 6.64 -7.04 -4.46
C LYS A 33 5.48 -6.14 -4.90
N THR A 34 4.28 -6.69 -4.97
CA THR A 34 3.09 -5.94 -5.37
C THR A 34 2.76 -4.83 -4.36
N ALA A 35 2.80 -5.15 -3.08
CA ALA A 35 2.53 -4.18 -2.02
C ALA A 35 3.54 -3.04 -2.02
N LEU A 36 4.81 -3.33 -2.29
CA LEU A 36 5.84 -2.30 -2.39
C LEU A 36 5.57 -1.35 -3.55
N ILE A 37 5.16 -1.88 -4.68
CA ILE A 37 4.78 -1.05 -5.84
C ILE A 37 3.61 -0.15 -5.48
N ILE A 38 2.58 -0.69 -4.83
CA ILE A 38 1.41 0.10 -4.40
C ILE A 38 1.83 1.20 -3.43
N TRP A 39 2.66 0.86 -2.46
CA TRP A 39 3.14 1.83 -1.47
C TRP A 39 3.86 3.00 -2.14
N ASN A 40 4.74 2.70 -3.09
CA ASN A 40 5.47 3.74 -3.82
C ASN A 40 4.56 4.57 -4.72
N MET A 41 3.54 3.96 -5.30
CA MET A 41 2.59 4.68 -6.16
C MET A 41 1.73 5.68 -5.38
N LEU A 42 1.49 5.44 -4.09
CA LEU A 42 0.68 6.32 -3.27
C LEU A 42 1.26 7.74 -3.14
N ASP A 43 2.54 7.91 -3.38
CA ASP A 43 3.15 9.24 -3.37
C ASP A 43 2.68 10.11 -4.53
N LYS A 44 2.27 9.49 -5.64
CA LYS A 44 1.88 10.21 -6.86
C LYS A 44 0.42 10.00 -7.22
N THR A 45 -0.18 8.89 -6.78
CA THR A 45 -1.54 8.51 -7.16
C THR A 45 -2.29 8.09 -5.91
N ASN A 46 -3.05 9.00 -5.34
CA ASN A 46 -3.78 8.76 -4.09
C ASN A 46 -5.22 8.30 -4.30
N ASN A 47 -5.73 8.34 -5.52
CA ASN A 47 -7.07 7.84 -5.84
C ASN A 47 -7.00 6.34 -6.13
N LEU A 48 -7.80 5.56 -5.42
CA LEU A 48 -7.75 4.10 -5.51
C LEU A 48 -8.08 3.59 -6.93
N THR A 49 -9.04 4.21 -7.61
CA THR A 49 -9.39 3.82 -8.97
C THR A 49 -8.23 4.04 -9.93
N ASP A 50 -7.60 5.20 -9.85
CA ASP A 50 -6.44 5.52 -10.69
C ASP A 50 -5.26 4.60 -10.40
N LEU A 51 -5.05 4.29 -9.14
CA LEU A 51 -3.99 3.36 -8.72
C LEU A 51 -4.21 1.98 -9.31
N LYS A 52 -5.43 1.46 -9.22
CA LYS A 52 -5.78 0.17 -9.81
C LYS A 52 -5.59 0.17 -11.32
N ASN A 53 -6.01 1.23 -12.01
CA ASN A 53 -5.86 1.34 -13.45
C ASN A 53 -4.40 1.32 -13.87
N LYS A 54 -3.54 2.01 -13.16
CA LYS A 54 -2.10 2.00 -13.45
C LYS A 54 -1.49 0.61 -13.23
N LEU A 55 -1.91 -0.08 -12.19
CA LEU A 55 -1.44 -1.44 -11.94
C LEU A 55 -1.91 -2.40 -13.04
N PHE A 56 -3.15 -2.26 -13.50
CA PHE A 56 -3.67 -3.10 -14.57
C PHE A 56 -2.91 -2.90 -15.88
N GLU A 57 -2.39 -1.72 -16.13
CA GLU A 57 -1.53 -1.47 -17.30
C GLU A 57 -0.18 -2.18 -17.18
N MET A 58 0.30 -2.41 -15.98
CA MET A 58 1.61 -3.03 -15.72
C MET A 58 1.56 -4.56 -15.72
N TYR A 59 0.39 -5.15 -15.50
CA TYR A 59 0.24 -6.60 -15.32
C TYR A 59 -0.79 -7.17 -16.30
N GLU A 60 -0.55 -8.39 -16.76
CA GLU A 60 -1.42 -9.04 -17.74
C GLU A 60 -2.73 -9.54 -17.15
N THR A 61 -2.71 -9.97 -15.86
CA THR A 61 -3.90 -10.47 -15.18
C THR A 61 -4.38 -9.46 -14.18
N THR A 62 -5.61 -8.98 -14.33
CA THR A 62 -6.19 -7.95 -13.47
C THR A 62 -6.85 -8.51 -12.22
N GLU A 63 -7.40 -9.72 -12.30
CA GLU A 63 -8.16 -10.33 -11.21
C GLU A 63 -7.30 -10.56 -9.97
N SER A 64 -6.13 -11.14 -10.14
CA SER A 64 -5.18 -11.38 -9.06
C SER A 64 -4.64 -10.06 -8.47
N ILE A 65 -4.38 -9.08 -9.33
CA ILE A 65 -3.88 -7.78 -8.90
C ILE A 65 -4.93 -7.03 -8.10
N GLU A 66 -6.19 -7.08 -8.52
CA GLU A 66 -7.27 -6.42 -7.78
C GLU A 66 -7.39 -6.99 -6.36
N GLN A 67 -7.31 -8.32 -6.24
CA GLN A 67 -7.35 -8.97 -4.94
C GLN A 67 -6.17 -8.56 -4.07
N ASP A 68 -4.97 -8.55 -4.63
CA ASP A 68 -3.75 -8.14 -3.91
C ASP A 68 -3.85 -6.70 -3.42
N VAL A 69 -4.34 -5.80 -4.27
CA VAL A 69 -4.54 -4.40 -3.90
C VAL A 69 -5.51 -4.29 -2.74
N ASN A 70 -6.66 -4.96 -2.83
CA ASN A 70 -7.68 -4.88 -1.79
C ASN A 70 -7.16 -5.43 -0.45
N VAL A 71 -6.43 -6.53 -0.46
CA VAL A 71 -5.84 -7.10 0.75
C VAL A 71 -4.83 -6.12 1.37
N PHE A 72 -3.93 -5.57 0.56
CA PHE A 72 -2.95 -4.62 1.06
C PHE A 72 -3.62 -3.38 1.66
N ILE A 73 -4.56 -2.79 0.93
CA ILE A 73 -5.24 -1.56 1.37
C ILE A 73 -5.98 -1.80 2.68
N ASN A 74 -6.73 -2.92 2.79
CA ASN A 74 -7.45 -3.24 4.01
C ASN A 74 -6.51 -3.44 5.20
N ASN A 75 -5.42 -4.16 5.01
CA ASN A 75 -4.43 -4.39 6.06
C ASN A 75 -3.75 -3.09 6.48
N ALA A 76 -3.39 -2.25 5.52
CA ALA A 76 -2.73 -0.98 5.78
C ALA A 76 -3.65 0.00 6.52
N LEU A 77 -4.94 0.02 6.18
CA LEU A 77 -5.92 0.83 6.91
C LEU A 77 -6.06 0.36 8.36
N LYS A 78 -6.15 -0.95 8.58
CA LYS A 78 -6.25 -1.52 9.93
C LYS A 78 -5.03 -1.22 10.78
N ALA A 79 -3.85 -1.20 10.17
CA ALA A 79 -2.60 -0.93 10.86
C ALA A 79 -2.30 0.57 10.99
N ASN A 80 -3.18 1.42 10.50
CA ASN A 80 -3.00 2.88 10.49
C ASN A 80 -1.76 3.33 9.72
N ILE A 81 -1.39 2.56 8.72
CA ILE A 81 -0.25 2.87 7.83
C ILE A 81 -0.67 3.77 6.70
N ILE A 82 -1.90 3.62 6.24
CA ILE A 82 -2.55 4.55 5.32
C ILE A 82 -3.86 5.03 5.92
N LYS A 83 -4.34 6.15 5.42
CA LYS A 83 -5.59 6.76 5.85
C LYS A 83 -6.50 6.98 4.65
N LYS A 84 -7.77 6.83 4.87
CA LYS A 84 -8.80 7.17 3.90
C LYS A 84 -9.13 8.65 4.06
N LEU A 85 -9.08 9.40 2.96
CA LEU A 85 -9.40 10.80 2.93
C LEU A 85 -10.86 11.02 2.51
N GLY A 86 -11.48 11.98 3.11
CA GLY A 86 -12.84 12.39 2.80
C GLY A 86 -13.91 11.75 3.67
#